data_6bf871e9a75f003532ff6281094e627f
#
_entry.id   6bf871e9a75f003532ff6281094e627f
#
_cell.length_a   1.000
_cell.length_b   1.000
_cell.length_c   1.000
_cell.angle_alpha   90.00
_cell.angle_beta   90.00
_cell.angle_gamma   90.00
#
_symmetry.space_group_name_H-M   'P 1'
#
loop_
_entity.id
_entity.type
_entity.pdbx_description
1 polymer ?
#
loop_
_entity_poly.entity_id
_entity_poly.type
_entity_poly.pdbx_seq_one_letter_code
_entity_poly.pdbx_strand_id
1 'polypeptide(L)'
;MPTAIRVLKSFKTLIALGAVIVCGLRLSAQEARPLQSAASDAKVEELQRTVSELEKQVAELKSQMTAMRASVVAANSSGTQAPNMQSHTVSDIDVPGGGMVESAPGQEPSRAPAPPASNSLVLTQEDRGILDYLKGTTTNVMVDAYYSYNFNDPVGRVNVLRAYDVSSNAFSLNQAVVLFERAADPSADRRWGTRLDLQFGQATATLQGNPSNEHRPDIYRNIFQAFGTYVFPVGNGLNVDFGKWASSLGYEGNYSKDQMNYSRAYWFDFLPFYHMGFRVKYQVNSKLGLNYWLVNGTNQTEPTNGFKDEMFGFVVTPNKQVIWTTNYYFGQENPDAVSTTDCPPVPVQPGLCFAPVTPTPQGKLHIFDTYVNWQATPKWTFTLEGDYVVERMWATSGPGRNSAPAHTWGGAGYIEYQFSPKSYLAGRTEYLSDNGSFFTGGLFSNVTEALKEFTVTYTYNVADGLQLKTEYRYDWSNQPVFLTSQKAVFSKDQSTATLGMIWWFGRKQGAW
;
A
#
# COMPACT_ATOMS: atom_id res chain seq x y z
N MET A 1 -2.84 -29.69 31.05
CA MET A 1 -1.42 -29.81 30.74
C MET A 1 -1.01 -30.77 29.61
N PRO A 2 -1.78 -31.82 29.23
CA PRO A 2 -1.36 -32.68 28.09
C PRO A 2 -1.57 -32.08 26.68
N THR A 3 -2.50 -31.14 26.52
CA THR A 3 -2.85 -30.57 25.21
C THR A 3 -1.82 -29.55 24.70
N ALA A 4 -1.24 -28.75 25.60
CA ALA A 4 -0.21 -27.76 25.24
C ALA A 4 1.07 -28.41 24.75
N ILE A 5 1.45 -29.56 25.28
CA ILE A 5 2.64 -30.33 24.89
C ILE A 5 2.49 -30.94 23.49
N ARG A 6 1.28 -31.33 23.09
CA ARG A 6 1.01 -31.84 21.73
C ARG A 6 1.11 -30.73 20.67
N VAL A 7 0.61 -29.54 20.97
CA VAL A 7 0.70 -28.38 20.07
C VAL A 7 2.15 -27.94 19.90
N LEU A 8 2.95 -27.93 20.97
CA LEU A 8 4.37 -27.60 20.89
C LEU A 8 5.20 -28.62 20.09
N LYS A 9 4.83 -29.92 20.14
CA LYS A 9 5.50 -30.93 19.31
C LYS A 9 5.16 -30.78 17.82
N SER A 10 3.92 -30.45 17.47
CA SER A 10 3.53 -30.16 16.08
C SER A 10 4.21 -28.90 15.55
N PHE A 11 4.38 -27.89 16.40
CA PHE A 11 5.06 -26.64 16.02
C PHE A 11 6.58 -26.84 15.77
N LYS A 12 7.25 -27.68 16.56
CA LYS A 12 8.66 -28.05 16.30
C LYS A 12 8.83 -28.81 14.98
N THR A 13 7.86 -29.63 14.59
CA THR A 13 7.84 -30.35 13.31
C THR A 13 7.60 -29.39 12.12
N LEU A 14 6.76 -28.36 12.28
CA LEU A 14 6.55 -27.34 11.26
C LEU A 14 7.77 -26.43 11.06
N ILE A 15 8.45 -26.03 12.14
CA ILE A 15 9.70 -25.26 12.08
C ILE A 15 10.82 -26.11 11.45
N ALA A 16 10.87 -27.43 11.73
CA ALA A 16 11.82 -28.34 11.11
C ALA A 16 11.56 -28.53 9.61
N LEU A 17 10.30 -28.54 9.16
CA LEU A 17 9.96 -28.57 7.73
C LEU A 17 10.34 -27.28 7.00
N GLY A 18 10.14 -26.12 7.60
CA GLY A 18 10.61 -24.84 7.07
C GLY A 18 12.15 -24.74 7.01
N ALA A 19 12.84 -25.27 8.02
CA ALA A 19 14.29 -25.28 8.07
C ALA A 19 14.94 -26.26 7.07
N VAL A 20 14.26 -27.38 6.75
CA VAL A 20 14.75 -28.37 5.76
C VAL A 20 14.66 -27.81 4.34
N ILE A 21 13.67 -26.96 4.02
CA ILE A 21 13.58 -26.27 2.73
C ILE A 21 14.72 -25.23 2.57
N VAL A 22 15.17 -24.60 3.67
CA VAL A 22 16.24 -23.59 3.68
C VAL A 22 17.64 -24.21 3.65
N CYS A 23 17.84 -25.43 4.19
CA CYS A 23 19.15 -26.10 4.24
C CYS A 23 19.53 -26.91 2.99
N GLY A 24 18.61 -27.16 2.06
CA GLY A 24 18.84 -28.03 0.89
C GLY A 24 19.60 -27.39 -0.30
N LEU A 25 19.92 -26.09 -0.24
CA LEU A 25 20.53 -25.35 -1.37
C LEU A 25 21.91 -24.74 -1.04
N ARG A 26 22.79 -25.49 -0.36
CA ARG A 26 24.20 -25.13 -0.31
C ARG A 26 25.02 -26.20 -1.00
N LEU A 27 25.33 -26.00 -2.27
CA LEU A 27 26.52 -26.59 -2.94
C LEU A 27 26.86 -25.83 -4.21
N SER A 28 28.14 -25.47 -4.28
CA SER A 28 28.96 -25.03 -5.41
C SER A 28 29.03 -23.52 -5.69
N ALA A 29 29.96 -22.85 -5.00
CA ALA A 29 30.69 -21.70 -5.53
C ALA A 29 32.07 -22.19 -5.94
N GLN A 30 32.40 -22.12 -7.23
CA GLN A 30 33.73 -22.35 -7.74
C GLN A 30 34.34 -21.04 -8.19
N GLU A 31 35.56 -20.78 -7.72
CA GLU A 31 36.36 -19.57 -7.95
C GLU A 31 36.61 -19.28 -9.43
N ALA A 32 36.48 -18.02 -9.83
CA ALA A 32 37.00 -17.50 -11.11
C ALA A 32 37.97 -16.34 -10.85
N ARG A 33 39.10 -16.43 -11.50
CA ARG A 33 40.28 -15.52 -11.44
C ARG A 33 40.05 -14.18 -12.12
N PRO A 34 40.82 -13.12 -11.81
CA PRO A 34 40.65 -11.80 -12.36
C PRO A 34 41.35 -11.64 -13.73
N LEU A 35 40.61 -11.22 -14.74
CA LEU A 35 41.12 -10.64 -15.99
C LEU A 35 40.13 -9.54 -16.40
N GLN A 36 40.61 -8.28 -16.35
CA GLN A 36 40.20 -7.19 -17.26
C GLN A 36 40.42 -5.81 -16.64
N SER A 37 41.53 -5.15 -16.97
CA SER A 37 41.74 -3.73 -16.71
C SER A 37 41.47 -2.85 -17.94
N ALA A 38 41.55 -3.35 -19.16
CA ALA A 38 41.39 -2.55 -20.40
C ALA A 38 39.94 -2.38 -20.88
N ALA A 39 39.05 -3.33 -20.57
CA ALA A 39 37.61 -3.20 -20.92
C ALA A 39 36.84 -2.28 -19.96
N SER A 40 37.36 -2.08 -18.76
CA SER A 40 36.80 -1.17 -17.75
C SER A 40 36.97 0.31 -18.14
N ASP A 41 38.14 0.66 -18.69
CA ASP A 41 38.45 2.06 -19.00
C ASP A 41 37.68 2.58 -20.20
N ALA A 42 37.48 1.76 -21.24
CA ALA A 42 36.65 2.09 -22.41
C ALA A 42 35.18 2.30 -22.02
N LYS A 43 34.66 1.51 -21.09
CA LYS A 43 33.26 1.61 -20.59
C LYS A 43 33.05 2.84 -19.69
N VAL A 44 34.07 3.23 -18.95
CA VAL A 44 34.08 4.47 -18.15
C VAL A 44 34.08 5.68 -19.06
N GLU A 45 34.85 5.67 -20.14
CA GLU A 45 34.89 6.77 -21.11
C GLU A 45 33.59 6.91 -21.90
N GLU A 46 32.93 5.81 -22.25
CA GLU A 46 31.61 5.79 -22.88
C GLU A 46 30.52 6.33 -21.91
N LEU A 47 30.56 5.94 -20.65
CA LEU A 47 29.68 6.48 -19.60
C LEU A 47 29.88 7.99 -19.38
N GLN A 48 31.12 8.47 -19.37
CA GLN A 48 31.41 9.89 -19.25
C GLN A 48 30.86 10.70 -20.42
N ARG A 49 30.95 10.17 -21.66
CA ARG A 49 30.33 10.80 -22.84
C ARG A 49 28.82 10.85 -22.74
N THR A 50 28.20 9.75 -22.29
CA THR A 50 26.73 9.68 -22.11
C THR A 50 26.25 10.67 -21.02
N VAL A 51 26.97 10.77 -19.92
CA VAL A 51 26.66 11.75 -18.85
C VAL A 51 26.77 13.19 -19.38
N SER A 52 27.82 13.51 -20.13
CA SER A 52 27.99 14.84 -20.69
C SER A 52 26.89 15.20 -21.70
N GLU A 53 26.40 14.23 -22.47
CA GLU A 53 25.29 14.45 -23.42
C GLU A 53 23.96 14.63 -22.69
N LEU A 54 23.71 13.87 -21.62
CA LEU A 54 22.54 14.05 -20.75
C LEU A 54 22.55 15.41 -20.05
N GLU A 55 23.70 15.89 -19.60
CA GLU A 55 23.83 17.23 -19.00
C GLU A 55 23.46 18.34 -19.97
N LYS A 56 23.84 18.22 -21.28
CA LYS A 56 23.43 19.15 -22.33
C LYS A 56 21.91 19.11 -22.56
N GLN A 57 21.31 17.93 -22.62
CA GLN A 57 19.87 17.79 -22.81
C GLN A 57 19.08 18.38 -21.63
N VAL A 58 19.56 18.19 -20.40
CA VAL A 58 18.95 18.79 -19.19
C VAL A 58 19.08 20.32 -19.21
N ALA A 59 20.20 20.85 -19.67
CA ALA A 59 20.37 22.32 -19.82
C ALA A 59 19.42 22.89 -20.86
N GLU A 60 19.24 22.20 -21.98
CA GLU A 60 18.32 22.61 -23.06
C GLU A 60 16.86 22.56 -22.60
N LEU A 61 16.44 21.49 -21.92
CA LEU A 61 15.10 21.37 -21.32
C LEU A 61 14.82 22.48 -20.29
N LYS A 62 15.79 22.83 -19.46
CA LYS A 62 15.66 23.97 -18.53
C LYS A 62 15.47 25.29 -19.26
N SER A 63 16.17 25.50 -20.37
CA SER A 63 16.01 26.69 -21.23
C SER A 63 14.61 26.75 -21.82
N GLN A 64 14.12 25.66 -22.37
CA GLN A 64 12.77 25.56 -22.95
C GLN A 64 11.67 25.77 -21.90
N MET A 65 11.82 25.22 -20.70
CA MET A 65 10.90 25.47 -19.58
C MET A 65 10.88 26.93 -19.15
N THR A 66 12.02 27.59 -19.15
CA THR A 66 12.12 29.03 -18.82
C THR A 66 11.43 29.87 -19.88
N ALA A 67 11.64 29.57 -21.16
CA ALA A 67 10.97 30.24 -22.28
C ALA A 67 9.43 30.02 -22.24
N MET A 68 8.99 28.82 -21.95
CA MET A 68 7.55 28.51 -21.79
C MET A 68 6.93 29.25 -20.60
N ARG A 69 7.61 29.33 -19.46
CA ARG A 69 7.16 30.18 -18.33
C ARG A 69 7.04 31.64 -18.69
N ALA A 70 8.01 32.19 -19.43
CA ALA A 70 7.96 33.56 -19.88
C ALA A 70 6.77 33.80 -20.84
N SER A 71 6.48 32.89 -21.74
CA SER A 71 5.32 32.98 -22.65
C SER A 71 3.97 32.88 -21.94
N VAL A 72 3.85 32.05 -20.90
CA VAL A 72 2.63 31.95 -20.07
C VAL A 72 2.42 33.23 -19.25
N VAL A 73 3.48 33.84 -18.71
CA VAL A 73 3.40 35.13 -18.00
C VAL A 73 3.00 36.26 -18.96
N ALA A 74 3.53 36.29 -20.17
CA ALA A 74 3.15 37.25 -21.19
C ALA A 74 1.71 37.11 -21.69
N ALA A 75 1.21 35.85 -21.79
CA ALA A 75 -0.19 35.58 -22.15
C ALA A 75 -1.18 36.01 -21.04
N ASN A 76 -0.82 35.87 -19.77
CA ASN A 76 -1.64 36.31 -18.64
C ASN A 76 -1.65 37.84 -18.43
N SER A 77 -0.72 38.59 -19.02
CA SER A 77 -0.70 40.06 -18.93
C SER A 77 -1.53 40.78 -20.01
N SER A 78 -2.08 40.05 -21.00
CA SER A 78 -2.86 40.63 -22.11
C SER A 78 -4.36 40.28 -22.09
N GLY A 79 -4.89 39.72 -21.00
CA GLY A 79 -6.29 39.32 -20.87
C GLY A 79 -7.13 40.27 -20.04
N THR A 80 -7.96 41.01 -20.71
CA THR A 80 -9.16 41.81 -20.41
C THR A 80 -9.76 41.69 -19.02
N GLN A 81 -10.10 42.84 -18.44
CA GLN A 81 -10.89 43.04 -17.21
C GLN A 81 -12.16 42.20 -17.16
N ALA A 82 -12.33 41.44 -16.08
CA ALA A 82 -13.60 40.85 -15.65
C ALA A 82 -14.24 41.73 -14.55
N PRO A 83 -15.59 41.76 -14.45
CA PRO A 83 -16.31 42.72 -13.66
C PRO A 83 -16.22 42.49 -12.15
N ASN A 84 -16.19 43.61 -11.46
CA ASN A 84 -16.15 43.86 -10.03
C ASN A 84 -17.20 43.08 -9.26
N MET A 85 -16.79 42.11 -8.41
CA MET A 85 -17.62 41.54 -7.39
C MET A 85 -17.18 42.11 -6.03
N GLN A 86 -18.05 42.88 -5.42
CA GLN A 86 -17.86 43.55 -4.14
C GLN A 86 -17.59 42.53 -3.03
N SER A 87 -16.46 42.71 -2.37
CA SER A 87 -16.14 42.04 -1.11
C SER A 87 -16.93 42.67 0.03
N HIS A 88 -17.80 41.92 0.67
CA HIS A 88 -18.35 42.28 1.96
C HIS A 88 -17.31 41.97 3.06
N THR A 89 -16.68 43.02 3.57
CA THR A 89 -15.95 43.00 4.82
C THR A 89 -16.93 42.90 5.99
N VAL A 90 -16.78 41.86 6.82
CA VAL A 90 -17.43 41.79 8.13
C VAL A 90 -16.49 42.47 9.11
N SER A 91 -16.90 43.61 9.61
CA SER A 91 -16.23 44.37 10.66
C SER A 91 -16.55 43.82 12.05
N ASP A 92 -15.51 43.79 12.84
CA ASP A 92 -15.40 43.97 14.28
C ASP A 92 -16.60 43.65 15.19
N ILE A 93 -16.42 42.65 16.05
CA ILE A 93 -17.21 42.49 17.26
C ILE A 93 -16.37 43.01 18.45
N ASP A 94 -16.77 44.16 18.96
CA ASP A 94 -16.30 44.77 20.19
C ASP A 94 -16.63 43.90 21.42
N VAL A 95 -15.65 43.77 22.32
CA VAL A 95 -15.80 43.21 23.65
C VAL A 95 -15.89 44.34 24.64
N PRO A 96 -17.00 44.54 25.42
CA PRO A 96 -17.02 45.47 26.55
C PRO A 96 -16.52 44.77 27.81
N GLY A 97 -15.69 45.53 28.53
CA GLY A 97 -15.05 45.17 29.76
C GLY A 97 -15.98 45.11 30.97
N GLY A 98 -15.41 44.55 32.03
CA GLY A 98 -16.06 44.23 33.28
C GLY A 98 -16.59 45.42 34.09
N GLY A 99 -17.62 45.17 34.86
CA GLY A 99 -18.13 46.00 35.91
C GLY A 99 -18.74 45.14 37.05
N MET A 100 -18.14 45.23 38.23
CA MET A 100 -18.71 44.68 39.45
C MET A 100 -19.96 45.49 39.85
N VAL A 101 -21.04 44.80 40.25
CA VAL A 101 -22.12 45.36 41.06
C VAL A 101 -22.66 44.30 42.01
N GLU A 102 -22.48 44.54 43.27
CA GLU A 102 -23.19 44.52 44.51
C GLU A 102 -24.48 43.66 44.67
N SER A 103 -24.51 42.92 45.76
CA SER A 103 -25.56 42.02 46.24
C SER A 103 -26.77 42.77 46.83
N ALA A 104 -27.97 42.29 46.54
CA ALA A 104 -29.16 42.55 47.37
C ALA A 104 -30.14 41.35 47.35
N PRO A 105 -30.99 41.16 48.38
CA PRO A 105 -31.44 39.85 48.83
C PRO A 105 -32.84 39.44 48.36
N GLY A 106 -33.03 38.13 48.26
CA GLY A 106 -34.31 37.47 48.53
C GLY A 106 -35.34 37.43 47.39
N GLN A 107 -35.38 36.34 46.64
CA GLN A 107 -36.60 35.81 46.01
C GLN A 107 -36.57 34.28 45.94
N GLU A 108 -37.70 33.66 46.25
CA GLU A 108 -37.92 32.20 46.27
C GLU A 108 -37.53 31.47 44.98
N PRO A 109 -37.20 30.16 45.02
CA PRO A 109 -36.76 29.45 43.84
C PRO A 109 -37.93 29.24 42.87
N SER A 110 -37.91 30.00 41.80
CA SER A 110 -38.74 29.75 40.62
C SER A 110 -38.38 28.38 40.06
N ARG A 111 -39.39 27.53 39.94
CA ARG A 111 -39.37 26.22 39.33
C ARG A 111 -38.68 26.29 37.98
N ALA A 112 -37.57 25.59 37.80
CA ALA A 112 -36.83 25.48 36.53
C ALA A 112 -37.80 25.13 35.40
N PRO A 113 -37.68 25.78 34.22
CA PRO A 113 -38.47 25.37 33.05
C PRO A 113 -38.12 23.91 32.69
N ALA A 114 -39.14 23.12 32.37
CA ALA A 114 -38.96 21.77 31.90
C ALA A 114 -37.99 21.78 30.68
N PRO A 115 -37.07 20.80 30.57
CA PRO A 115 -36.21 20.72 29.40
C PRO A 115 -37.08 20.72 28.13
N PRO A 116 -36.64 21.40 27.06
CA PRO A 116 -37.40 21.43 25.83
C PRO A 116 -37.63 19.98 25.37
N ALA A 117 -38.87 19.67 25.03
CA ALA A 117 -39.24 18.38 24.52
C ALA A 117 -38.22 17.99 23.40
N SER A 118 -37.61 16.86 23.57
CA SER A 118 -36.74 16.31 22.55
C SER A 118 -37.53 16.34 21.23
N ASN A 119 -37.12 17.16 20.27
CA ASN A 119 -37.62 17.10 18.92
C ASN A 119 -37.25 15.69 18.37
N SER A 120 -38.11 14.72 18.61
CA SER A 120 -38.07 13.47 17.87
C SER A 120 -38.27 13.87 16.42
N LEU A 121 -37.22 13.72 15.61
CA LEU A 121 -37.29 13.87 14.17
C LEU A 121 -38.43 12.97 13.67
N VAL A 122 -39.57 13.57 13.32
CA VAL A 122 -40.68 12.84 12.71
C VAL A 122 -40.25 12.58 11.27
N LEU A 123 -39.72 11.36 11.01
CA LEU A 123 -39.36 10.92 9.69
C LEU A 123 -40.63 10.89 8.80
N THR A 124 -40.59 11.60 7.68
CA THR A 124 -41.63 11.54 6.64
C THR A 124 -41.64 10.17 5.97
N GLN A 125 -42.63 9.86 5.20
CA GLN A 125 -42.67 8.62 4.44
C GLN A 125 -41.56 8.57 3.35
N GLU A 126 -41.16 9.73 2.83
CA GLU A 126 -40.06 9.89 1.88
C GLU A 126 -38.71 9.63 2.56
N ASP A 127 -38.47 10.18 3.78
CA ASP A 127 -37.29 9.92 4.59
C ASP A 127 -37.12 8.43 4.90
N ARG A 128 -38.24 7.74 5.20
CA ARG A 128 -38.24 6.28 5.43
C ARG A 128 -37.87 5.51 4.16
N GLY A 129 -38.38 5.94 2.99
CA GLY A 129 -38.00 5.33 1.71
C GLY A 129 -36.52 5.44 1.42
N ILE A 130 -35.90 6.61 1.66
CA ILE A 130 -34.48 6.83 1.52
C ILE A 130 -33.68 5.97 2.51
N LEU A 131 -34.09 5.91 3.78
CA LEU A 131 -33.45 5.10 4.79
C LEU A 131 -33.53 3.61 4.51
N ASP A 132 -34.66 3.13 4.00
CA ASP A 132 -34.84 1.73 3.58
C ASP A 132 -33.97 1.40 2.35
N TYR A 133 -33.83 2.31 1.39
CA TYR A 133 -32.92 2.16 0.26
C TYR A 133 -31.46 2.05 0.69
N LEU A 134 -31.04 2.86 1.66
CA LEU A 134 -29.68 2.85 2.23
C LEU A 134 -29.46 1.72 3.24
N LYS A 135 -30.48 0.96 3.61
CA LYS A 135 -30.38 -0.14 4.55
C LYS A 135 -29.39 -1.20 4.07
N GLY A 136 -28.43 -1.53 4.92
CA GLY A 136 -27.34 -2.46 4.60
C GLY A 136 -26.17 -1.82 3.83
N THR A 137 -26.21 -0.51 3.57
CA THR A 137 -25.06 0.25 3.08
C THR A 137 -24.30 0.84 4.26
N THR A 138 -22.99 0.70 4.22
CA THR A 138 -22.08 1.32 5.22
C THR A 138 -21.23 2.38 4.53
N THR A 139 -21.04 3.50 5.24
CA THR A 139 -20.07 4.54 4.87
C THR A 139 -19.06 4.66 5.99
N ASN A 140 -17.78 4.60 5.63
CA ASN A 140 -16.69 4.74 6.58
C ASN A 140 -15.71 5.78 6.05
N VAL A 141 -15.12 6.54 6.96
CA VAL A 141 -14.12 7.58 6.65
C VAL A 141 -12.93 7.40 7.56
N MET A 142 -11.72 7.55 7.00
CA MET A 142 -10.46 7.53 7.75
C MET A 142 -9.57 8.68 7.30
N VAL A 143 -8.90 9.29 8.25
CA VAL A 143 -7.81 10.26 8.03
C VAL A 143 -6.61 9.78 8.82
N ASP A 144 -5.47 9.65 8.17
CA ASP A 144 -4.20 9.24 8.75
C ASP A 144 -3.14 10.29 8.41
N ALA A 145 -2.57 10.89 9.44
CA ALA A 145 -1.50 11.86 9.33
C ALA A 145 -0.34 11.47 10.25
N TYR A 146 0.87 11.84 9.86
CA TYR A 146 2.06 11.51 10.63
C TYR A 146 3.12 12.61 10.61
N TYR A 147 4.04 12.52 11.56
CA TYR A 147 5.34 13.14 11.53
C TYR A 147 6.40 12.05 11.72
N SER A 148 7.37 11.98 10.82
CA SER A 148 8.51 11.06 10.91
C SER A 148 9.81 11.85 10.89
N TYR A 149 10.76 11.48 11.73
CA TYR A 149 12.12 12.00 11.75
C TYR A 149 13.10 10.88 11.40
N ASN A 150 13.94 11.09 10.38
CA ASN A 150 14.99 10.17 9.99
C ASN A 150 16.34 10.70 10.50
N PHE A 151 17.03 9.91 11.29
CA PHE A 151 18.29 10.31 11.96
C PHE A 151 19.48 10.43 11.00
N ASN A 152 19.34 9.99 9.74
CA ASN A 152 20.32 10.24 8.68
C ASN A 152 20.21 11.66 8.08
N ASP A 153 19.19 12.45 8.46
CA ASP A 153 18.89 13.78 7.89
C ASP A 153 18.93 13.79 6.34
N PRO A 154 18.17 12.90 5.67
CA PRO A 154 18.35 12.64 4.25
C PRO A 154 18.12 13.87 3.38
N VAL A 155 18.99 14.09 2.39
CA VAL A 155 18.79 15.10 1.35
C VAL A 155 17.42 14.87 0.68
N GLY A 156 16.61 15.94 0.59
CA GLY A 156 15.26 15.86 0.04
C GLY A 156 14.20 15.40 1.06
N ARG A 157 14.58 15.07 2.27
CA ARG A 157 13.66 14.62 3.34
C ARG A 157 12.80 13.43 2.94
N VAL A 158 13.43 12.41 2.34
CA VAL A 158 12.78 11.19 1.88
C VAL A 158 13.30 10.00 2.65
N ASN A 159 12.39 9.19 3.21
CA ASN A 159 12.68 7.87 3.73
C ASN A 159 12.65 6.88 2.56
N VAL A 160 13.82 6.33 2.22
CA VAL A 160 13.95 5.40 1.08
C VAL A 160 13.40 4.01 1.46
N LEU A 161 12.85 3.31 0.48
CA LEU A 161 12.25 1.98 0.63
C LEU A 161 11.14 1.95 1.68
N ARG A 162 10.27 2.95 1.65
CA ARG A 162 9.09 3.06 2.51
C ARG A 162 7.83 3.21 1.66
N ALA A 163 6.85 2.38 1.97
CA ALA A 163 5.55 2.44 1.31
C ALA A 163 4.74 3.66 1.74
N TYR A 164 4.67 3.97 3.03
CA TYR A 164 3.73 4.97 3.55
C TYR A 164 4.38 6.14 4.28
N ASP A 165 5.31 5.93 5.14
CA ASP A 165 6.03 6.96 5.90
C ASP A 165 7.20 7.55 5.10
N VAL A 166 6.92 7.98 3.87
CA VAL A 166 7.92 8.37 2.85
C VAL A 166 8.59 9.70 3.12
N SER A 167 7.99 10.57 3.93
CA SER A 167 8.53 11.92 4.20
C SER A 167 9.20 11.98 5.56
N SER A 168 10.40 12.55 5.62
CA SER A 168 11.14 12.82 6.84
C SER A 168 11.08 14.29 7.22
N ASN A 169 11.07 14.58 8.53
CA ASN A 169 11.05 15.93 9.09
C ASN A 169 9.94 16.79 8.47
N ALA A 170 8.74 16.22 8.35
CA ALA A 170 7.57 16.85 7.76
C ALA A 170 6.28 16.30 8.37
N PHE A 171 5.30 17.17 8.60
CA PHE A 171 3.93 16.75 8.85
C PHE A 171 3.28 16.35 7.53
N SER A 172 2.72 15.16 7.46
CA SER A 172 2.27 14.58 6.21
C SER A 172 0.90 13.94 6.35
N LEU A 173 0.05 14.10 5.33
CA LEU A 173 -1.20 13.38 5.17
C LEU A 173 -0.91 12.07 4.42
N ASN A 174 -0.96 10.95 5.15
CA ASN A 174 -0.71 9.62 4.58
C ASN A 174 -1.92 9.10 3.82
N GLN A 175 -3.07 9.00 4.51
CA GLN A 175 -4.31 8.50 3.92
C GLN A 175 -5.50 9.38 4.31
N ALA A 176 -6.36 9.68 3.33
CA ALA A 176 -7.72 10.14 3.53
C ALA A 176 -8.64 9.22 2.71
N VAL A 177 -9.46 8.42 3.39
CA VAL A 177 -10.22 7.33 2.78
C VAL A 177 -11.70 7.55 2.99
N VAL A 178 -12.48 7.32 1.94
CA VAL A 178 -13.94 7.19 1.99
C VAL A 178 -14.31 5.84 1.41
N LEU A 179 -14.96 5.01 2.21
CA LEU A 179 -15.38 3.67 1.86
C LEU A 179 -16.90 3.58 1.85
N PHE A 180 -17.46 3.14 0.74
CA PHE A 180 -18.86 2.78 0.60
C PHE A 180 -18.98 1.28 0.34
N GLU A 181 -19.73 0.57 1.16
CA GLU A 181 -19.93 -0.86 0.99
C GLU A 181 -21.38 -1.24 1.22
N ARG A 182 -21.93 -1.98 0.28
CA ARG A 182 -23.16 -2.75 0.44
C ARG A 182 -22.83 -4.21 0.24
N ALA A 183 -22.53 -4.92 1.33
CA ALA A 183 -22.15 -6.32 1.26
C ALA A 183 -23.30 -7.19 0.75
N ALA A 184 -23.02 -8.22 -0.02
CA ALA A 184 -23.98 -9.25 -0.34
C ALA A 184 -24.43 -9.96 0.95
N ASP A 185 -25.73 -10.21 1.07
CA ASP A 185 -26.33 -10.90 2.22
C ASP A 185 -27.41 -11.88 1.73
N PRO A 186 -27.03 -13.11 1.39
CA PRO A 186 -27.98 -14.12 0.94
C PRO A 186 -29.07 -14.46 1.95
N SER A 187 -28.81 -14.26 3.25
CA SER A 187 -29.79 -14.51 4.31
C SER A 187 -30.93 -13.48 4.30
N ALA A 188 -30.67 -12.28 3.79
CA ALA A 188 -31.65 -11.22 3.55
C ALA A 188 -32.09 -11.15 2.08
N ASP A 189 -32.01 -12.27 1.34
CA ASP A 189 -32.33 -12.40 -0.10
C ASP A 189 -31.57 -11.42 -1.03
N ARG A 190 -30.44 -10.88 -0.55
CA ARG A 190 -29.58 -9.97 -1.32
C ARG A 190 -28.27 -10.65 -1.69
N ARG A 191 -28.23 -11.33 -2.84
CA ARG A 191 -27.07 -12.06 -3.32
C ARG A 191 -26.00 -11.20 -3.99
N TRP A 192 -26.28 -9.93 -4.24
CA TRP A 192 -25.35 -8.98 -4.85
C TRP A 192 -24.87 -7.95 -3.83
N GLY A 193 -23.67 -7.47 -4.04
CA GLY A 193 -23.05 -6.43 -3.26
C GLY A 193 -22.14 -5.56 -4.12
N THR A 194 -21.68 -4.45 -3.56
CA THR A 194 -20.70 -3.57 -4.20
C THR A 194 -19.85 -2.88 -3.14
N ARG A 195 -18.61 -2.57 -3.50
CA ARG A 195 -17.67 -1.80 -2.68
C ARG A 195 -16.94 -0.77 -3.53
N LEU A 196 -16.80 0.43 -2.96
CA LEU A 196 -16.02 1.54 -3.52
C LEU A 196 -15.18 2.15 -2.40
N ASP A 197 -13.85 2.11 -2.56
CA ASP A 197 -12.90 2.74 -1.66
C ASP A 197 -12.17 3.84 -2.43
N LEU A 198 -12.40 5.08 -2.04
CA LEU A 198 -11.66 6.24 -2.55
C LEU A 198 -10.57 6.60 -1.55
N GLN A 199 -9.34 6.77 -2.05
CA GLN A 199 -8.18 7.09 -1.23
C GLN A 199 -7.41 8.27 -1.81
N PHE A 200 -6.95 9.13 -0.92
CA PHE A 200 -6.13 10.31 -1.18
C PHE A 200 -4.96 10.35 -0.19
N GLY A 201 -3.95 11.18 -0.47
CA GLY A 201 -2.76 11.32 0.36
C GLY A 201 -1.54 10.61 -0.21
N GLN A 202 -0.44 10.61 0.55
CA GLN A 202 0.85 10.07 0.08
C GLN A 202 0.80 8.58 -0.27
N ALA A 203 0.08 7.79 0.51
CA ALA A 203 -0.11 6.35 0.26
C ALA A 203 -0.69 6.07 -1.14
N THR A 204 -1.47 6.99 -1.69
CA THR A 204 -2.01 6.87 -3.05
C THR A 204 -0.92 6.85 -4.12
N ALA A 205 0.16 7.60 -3.90
CA ALA A 205 1.29 7.61 -4.85
C ALA A 205 2.09 6.30 -4.80
N THR A 206 2.20 5.67 -3.64
CA THR A 206 2.85 4.37 -3.46
C THR A 206 2.04 3.24 -4.09
N LEU A 207 0.73 3.20 -3.79
CA LEU A 207 -0.14 2.12 -4.23
C LEU A 207 -0.41 2.11 -5.73
N GLN A 208 -0.25 3.24 -6.40
CA GLN A 208 -0.50 3.31 -7.83
C GLN A 208 0.59 2.63 -8.63
N GLY A 209 0.21 1.92 -9.66
CA GLY A 209 1.10 1.51 -10.71
C GLY A 209 1.82 2.72 -11.33
N ASN A 210 2.95 2.48 -11.90
CA ASN A 210 3.68 3.46 -12.70
C ASN A 210 3.39 3.21 -14.20
N PRO A 211 3.77 4.11 -15.10
CA PRO A 211 3.50 3.94 -16.53
C PRO A 211 4.09 2.67 -17.17
N SER A 212 4.97 1.94 -16.49
CA SER A 212 5.51 0.67 -17.00
C SER A 212 4.59 -0.53 -16.75
N ASN A 213 3.73 -0.46 -15.74
CA ASN A 213 2.79 -1.54 -15.41
C ASN A 213 1.32 -1.12 -15.36
N GLU A 214 1.01 0.17 -15.43
CA GLU A 214 -0.36 0.71 -15.51
C GLU A 214 -0.39 1.79 -16.60
N HIS A 215 -1.11 1.61 -17.68
CA HIS A 215 -1.10 2.53 -18.81
C HIS A 215 -1.56 3.95 -18.47
N ARG A 216 -2.56 4.07 -17.59
CA ARG A 216 -3.15 5.36 -17.20
C ARG A 216 -3.24 5.48 -15.68
N PRO A 217 -2.11 5.50 -14.96
CA PRO A 217 -2.11 5.45 -13.51
C PRO A 217 -2.88 6.59 -12.87
N ASP A 218 -2.85 7.79 -13.45
CA ASP A 218 -3.52 8.97 -12.89
C ASP A 218 -5.06 8.89 -12.92
N ILE A 219 -5.65 8.14 -13.88
CA ILE A 219 -7.10 7.99 -13.99
C ILE A 219 -7.64 7.16 -12.82
N TYR A 220 -6.88 6.13 -12.40
CA TYR A 220 -7.31 5.20 -11.36
C TYR A 220 -6.71 5.50 -9.99
N ARG A 221 -5.88 6.54 -9.89
CA ARG A 221 -5.05 6.86 -8.73
C ARG A 221 -5.81 6.89 -7.41
N ASN A 222 -7.02 7.43 -7.42
CA ASN A 222 -7.81 7.60 -6.21
C ASN A 222 -8.87 6.50 -6.00
N ILE A 223 -8.96 5.53 -6.91
CA ILE A 223 -9.86 4.39 -6.80
C ILE A 223 -9.05 3.19 -6.30
N PHE A 224 -9.00 3.00 -4.98
CA PHE A 224 -8.27 1.87 -4.42
C PHE A 224 -9.01 0.56 -4.64
N GLN A 225 -10.32 0.53 -4.40
CA GLN A 225 -11.18 -0.61 -4.70
C GLN A 225 -12.48 -0.14 -5.37
N ALA A 226 -12.93 -0.87 -6.36
CA ALA A 226 -14.23 -0.68 -7.02
C ALA A 226 -14.67 -2.01 -7.63
N PHE A 227 -15.54 -2.75 -6.95
CA PHE A 227 -15.99 -4.06 -7.44
C PHE A 227 -17.44 -4.35 -7.07
N GLY A 228 -18.07 -5.21 -7.87
CA GLY A 228 -19.33 -5.84 -7.58
C GLY A 228 -19.14 -7.28 -7.15
N THR A 229 -19.99 -7.75 -6.26
CA THR A 229 -20.03 -9.12 -5.74
C THR A 229 -21.34 -9.79 -6.10
N TYR A 230 -21.29 -11.07 -6.47
CA TYR A 230 -22.47 -11.92 -6.53
C TYR A 230 -22.22 -13.27 -5.84
N VAL A 231 -23.15 -13.70 -5.00
CA VAL A 231 -23.09 -15.00 -4.30
C VAL A 231 -23.99 -15.98 -5.00
N PHE A 232 -23.41 -16.89 -5.79
CA PHE A 232 -24.14 -17.97 -6.45
C PHE A 232 -24.60 -19.01 -5.43
N PRO A 233 -25.82 -19.57 -5.58
CA PRO A 233 -26.37 -20.58 -4.68
C PRO A 233 -25.79 -21.99 -4.96
N VAL A 234 -24.47 -22.10 -4.92
CA VAL A 234 -23.73 -23.35 -5.15
C VAL A 234 -23.07 -23.76 -3.84
N GLY A 235 -23.42 -24.92 -3.31
CA GLY A 235 -22.91 -25.42 -2.03
C GLY A 235 -23.12 -24.42 -0.89
N ASN A 236 -22.06 -24.03 -0.22
CA ASN A 236 -22.08 -23.04 0.86
C ASN A 236 -22.14 -21.56 0.38
N GLY A 237 -22.32 -21.34 -0.92
CA GLY A 237 -22.31 -20.03 -1.55
C GLY A 237 -20.96 -19.75 -2.24
N LEU A 238 -20.97 -19.74 -3.57
CA LEU A 238 -19.81 -19.37 -4.37
C LEU A 238 -19.81 -17.84 -4.54
N ASN A 239 -18.85 -17.17 -3.90
CA ASN A 239 -18.71 -15.72 -3.97
C ASN A 239 -17.84 -15.36 -5.17
N VAL A 240 -18.34 -14.51 -6.06
CA VAL A 240 -17.63 -14.02 -7.24
C VAL A 240 -17.62 -12.49 -7.21
N ASP A 241 -16.42 -11.93 -7.17
CA ASP A 241 -16.19 -10.50 -7.30
C ASP A 241 -15.70 -10.18 -8.73
N PHE A 242 -16.13 -9.05 -9.28
CA PHE A 242 -15.62 -8.48 -10.53
C PHE A 242 -15.35 -6.99 -10.37
N GLY A 243 -14.16 -6.57 -10.73
CA GLY A 243 -13.70 -5.19 -10.63
C GLY A 243 -12.26 -5.08 -10.11
N LYS A 244 -11.95 -3.94 -9.47
CA LYS A 244 -10.65 -3.66 -8.85
C LYS A 244 -10.74 -3.91 -7.34
N TRP A 245 -9.85 -4.73 -6.78
CA TRP A 245 -9.81 -5.03 -5.33
C TRP A 245 -8.39 -5.06 -4.80
N ALA A 246 -8.23 -4.82 -3.48
CA ALA A 246 -6.96 -4.95 -2.78
C ALA A 246 -6.42 -6.38 -2.85
N SER A 247 -5.14 -6.53 -3.09
CA SER A 247 -4.45 -7.83 -3.04
C SER A 247 -4.56 -8.46 -1.65
N SER A 248 -4.51 -9.76 -1.58
CA SER A 248 -4.32 -10.54 -0.35
C SER A 248 -3.01 -11.35 -0.38
N LEU A 249 -2.09 -10.98 -1.26
CA LEU A 249 -0.70 -11.41 -1.19
C LEU A 249 0.00 -10.56 -0.12
N GLY A 250 0.71 -11.23 0.79
CA GLY A 250 1.29 -10.62 1.97
C GLY A 250 0.32 -10.47 3.15
N TYR A 251 0.89 -10.36 4.35
CA TYR A 251 0.13 -10.24 5.59
C TYR A 251 -0.38 -8.82 5.84
N GLU A 252 0.42 -7.80 5.56
CA GLU A 252 0.03 -6.41 5.82
C GLU A 252 -0.98 -5.90 4.77
N GLY A 253 -1.86 -5.01 5.18
CA GLY A 253 -2.89 -4.41 4.34
C GLY A 253 -2.77 -2.89 4.23
N ASN A 254 -3.70 -2.30 3.47
CA ASN A 254 -3.67 -0.89 3.13
C ASN A 254 -3.92 0.06 4.32
N TYR A 255 -4.94 -0.21 5.15
CA TYR A 255 -5.42 0.79 6.11
C TYR A 255 -4.60 0.82 7.39
N SER A 256 -3.99 1.97 7.72
CA SER A 256 -3.07 2.14 8.86
C SER A 256 -3.69 1.81 10.20
N LYS A 257 -5.02 2.00 10.36
CA LYS A 257 -5.75 1.65 11.58
C LYS A 257 -5.77 0.15 11.89
N ASP A 258 -5.64 -0.69 10.85
CA ASP A 258 -5.78 -2.15 10.94
C ASP A 258 -4.44 -2.88 11.07
N GLN A 259 -3.32 -2.15 11.03
CA GLN A 259 -1.98 -2.73 11.08
C GLN A 259 -1.41 -2.72 12.49
N MET A 260 -0.59 -3.71 12.83
CA MET A 260 0.12 -3.75 14.11
C MET A 260 1.11 -2.58 14.21
N ASN A 261 1.90 -2.33 13.17
CA ASN A 261 2.89 -1.26 13.08
C ASN A 261 2.33 -0.07 12.28
N TYR A 262 2.97 1.12 12.40
CA TYR A 262 2.60 2.27 11.58
C TYR A 262 3.19 2.18 10.17
N SER A 263 4.51 2.01 10.08
CA SER A 263 5.17 1.77 8.79
C SER A 263 4.84 0.38 8.24
N ARG A 264 5.07 0.20 6.95
CA ARG A 264 4.87 -1.08 6.27
C ARG A 264 6.18 -1.84 6.11
N ALA A 265 6.07 -3.17 6.06
CA ALA A 265 7.15 -4.08 5.72
C ALA A 265 7.67 -3.81 4.29
N TYR A 266 8.88 -4.21 3.96
CA TYR A 266 9.37 -4.25 2.58
C TYR A 266 8.53 -5.20 1.73
N TRP A 267 8.04 -6.31 2.32
CA TRP A 267 7.17 -7.26 1.62
C TRP A 267 5.85 -6.63 1.21
N PHE A 268 5.25 -5.76 2.03
CA PHE A 268 4.08 -4.99 1.63
C PHE A 268 4.39 -4.09 0.43
N ASP A 269 5.56 -3.44 0.39
CA ASP A 269 5.94 -2.53 -0.70
C ASP A 269 6.28 -3.29 -1.99
N PHE A 270 6.73 -4.53 -1.89
CA PHE A 270 7.16 -5.35 -3.01
C PHE A 270 6.03 -6.20 -3.62
N LEU A 271 5.14 -6.74 -2.80
CA LEU A 271 4.01 -7.54 -3.29
C LEU A 271 2.93 -6.66 -3.93
N PRO A 272 2.10 -7.21 -4.83
CA PRO A 272 1.05 -6.44 -5.49
C PRO A 272 0.05 -5.83 -4.51
N PHE A 273 -0.34 -4.57 -4.72
CA PHE A 273 -1.30 -3.85 -3.90
C PHE A 273 -2.76 -4.12 -4.30
N TYR A 274 -3.00 -4.31 -5.60
CA TYR A 274 -4.36 -4.52 -6.15
C TYR A 274 -4.35 -5.32 -7.43
N HIS A 275 -5.53 -5.81 -7.77
CA HIS A 275 -5.79 -6.52 -9.02
C HIS A 275 -7.11 -6.07 -9.63
N MET A 276 -7.25 -6.22 -10.95
CA MET A 276 -8.48 -6.00 -11.69
C MET A 276 -8.85 -7.26 -12.47
N GLY A 277 -10.05 -7.79 -12.26
CA GLY A 277 -10.52 -9.00 -12.93
C GLY A 277 -11.63 -9.72 -12.19
N PHE A 278 -11.60 -11.03 -12.17
CA PHE A 278 -12.48 -11.92 -11.42
C PHE A 278 -11.77 -12.53 -10.22
N ARG A 279 -12.43 -12.50 -9.07
CA ARG A 279 -12.01 -13.19 -7.85
C ARG A 279 -13.13 -14.11 -7.39
N VAL A 280 -12.81 -15.38 -7.22
CA VAL A 280 -13.75 -16.41 -6.75
C VAL A 280 -13.30 -16.89 -5.38
N LYS A 281 -14.23 -16.89 -4.41
CA LYS A 281 -14.02 -17.39 -3.05
C LYS A 281 -15.08 -18.45 -2.74
N TYR A 282 -14.63 -19.59 -2.21
CA TYR A 282 -15.51 -20.68 -1.81
C TYR A 282 -15.13 -21.23 -0.45
N GLN A 283 -16.04 -21.14 0.50
CA GLN A 283 -15.87 -21.74 1.81
C GLN A 283 -16.30 -23.22 1.75
N VAL A 284 -15.33 -24.12 1.72
CA VAL A 284 -15.58 -25.58 1.63
C VAL A 284 -16.25 -26.09 2.91
N ASN A 285 -15.73 -25.66 4.07
CA ASN A 285 -16.26 -25.95 5.40
C ASN A 285 -15.75 -24.90 6.40
N SER A 286 -16.05 -25.03 7.68
CA SER A 286 -15.63 -24.06 8.71
C SER A 286 -14.11 -23.91 8.88
N LYS A 287 -13.29 -24.77 8.27
CA LYS A 287 -11.84 -24.81 8.42
C LYS A 287 -11.07 -24.53 7.14
N LEU A 288 -11.71 -24.64 5.97
CA LEU A 288 -11.05 -24.54 4.66
C LEU A 288 -11.82 -23.59 3.74
N GLY A 289 -11.19 -22.52 3.33
CA GLY A 289 -11.58 -21.63 2.25
C GLY A 289 -10.65 -21.78 1.05
N LEU A 290 -11.19 -21.65 -0.16
CA LEU A 290 -10.45 -21.64 -1.43
C LEU A 290 -10.60 -20.31 -2.11
N ASN A 291 -9.54 -19.88 -2.80
CA ASN A 291 -9.45 -18.66 -3.56
C ASN A 291 -8.94 -18.94 -4.97
N TYR A 292 -9.55 -18.29 -5.96
CA TYR A 292 -9.04 -18.29 -7.34
C TYR A 292 -9.23 -16.91 -7.95
N TRP A 293 -8.20 -16.38 -8.62
CA TRP A 293 -8.28 -15.12 -9.36
C TRP A 293 -7.90 -15.31 -10.83
N LEU A 294 -8.55 -14.52 -11.68
CA LEU A 294 -8.18 -14.34 -13.08
C LEU A 294 -8.16 -12.83 -13.33
N VAL A 295 -6.96 -12.28 -13.52
CA VAL A 295 -6.72 -10.84 -13.45
C VAL A 295 -5.90 -10.31 -14.62
N ASN A 296 -5.84 -9.00 -14.77
CA ASN A 296 -5.03 -8.34 -15.79
C ASN A 296 -3.52 -8.47 -15.55
N GLY A 297 -3.10 -8.41 -14.27
CA GLY A 297 -1.71 -8.43 -13.84
C GLY A 297 -1.55 -7.85 -12.44
N THR A 298 -0.31 -7.63 -12.02
CA THR A 298 0.04 -7.01 -10.74
C THR A 298 -0.05 -5.49 -10.86
N ASN A 299 -0.84 -4.85 -9.99
CA ASN A 299 -1.05 -3.40 -9.98
C ASN A 299 -1.51 -2.86 -11.36
N GLN A 300 -2.35 -3.62 -12.07
CA GLN A 300 -2.86 -3.29 -13.38
C GLN A 300 -4.38 -3.20 -13.39
N THR A 301 -4.92 -1.99 -13.40
CA THR A 301 -6.34 -1.76 -13.70
C THR A 301 -6.59 -1.96 -15.19
N GLU A 302 -5.66 -1.50 -16.03
CA GLU A 302 -5.61 -1.76 -17.47
C GLU A 302 -4.38 -2.63 -17.78
N PRO A 303 -4.52 -3.70 -18.57
CA PRO A 303 -3.43 -4.60 -18.85
C PRO A 303 -2.38 -3.96 -19.77
N THR A 304 -1.12 -4.25 -19.53
CA THR A 304 -0.01 -3.87 -20.41
C THR A 304 0.30 -4.92 -21.47
N ASN A 305 -0.32 -6.09 -21.35
CA ASN A 305 -0.17 -7.21 -22.31
C ASN A 305 -1.47 -8.02 -22.40
N GLY A 306 -1.53 -8.98 -23.34
CA GLY A 306 -2.71 -9.81 -23.56
C GLY A 306 -2.84 -11.01 -22.63
N PHE A 307 -1.85 -11.31 -21.78
CA PHE A 307 -1.90 -12.43 -20.83
C PHE A 307 -2.85 -12.13 -19.69
N LYS A 308 -3.46 -13.16 -19.12
CA LYS A 308 -4.24 -13.03 -17.88
C LYS A 308 -3.57 -13.85 -16.80
N ASP A 309 -3.32 -13.17 -15.70
CA ASP A 309 -2.65 -13.74 -14.55
C ASP A 309 -3.64 -14.51 -13.68
N GLU A 310 -3.14 -15.56 -13.05
CA GLU A 310 -3.95 -16.43 -12.21
C GLU A 310 -3.37 -16.54 -10.81
N MET A 311 -4.24 -16.65 -9.81
CA MET A 311 -3.84 -16.96 -8.45
C MET A 311 -4.72 -18.08 -7.88
N PHE A 312 -4.07 -19.04 -7.24
CA PHE A 312 -4.67 -20.11 -6.48
C PHE A 312 -4.30 -19.96 -5.01
N GLY A 313 -5.27 -19.96 -4.13
CA GLY A 313 -5.00 -19.81 -2.72
C GLY A 313 -5.96 -20.63 -1.86
N PHE A 314 -5.52 -20.86 -0.63
CA PHE A 314 -6.36 -21.47 0.40
C PHE A 314 -6.12 -20.81 1.76
N VAL A 315 -7.17 -20.83 2.56
CA VAL A 315 -7.15 -20.37 3.95
C VAL A 315 -7.56 -21.53 4.83
N VAL A 316 -6.69 -21.90 5.76
CA VAL A 316 -6.95 -22.96 6.75
C VAL A 316 -7.10 -22.37 8.13
N THR A 317 -8.23 -22.64 8.78
CA THR A 317 -8.53 -22.21 10.15
C THR A 317 -8.73 -23.46 11.01
N PRO A 318 -7.65 -24.13 11.46
CA PRO A 318 -7.75 -25.40 12.18
C PRO A 318 -8.48 -25.24 13.51
N ASN A 319 -8.39 -24.06 14.11
CA ASN A 319 -9.12 -23.65 15.30
C ASN A 319 -9.31 -22.11 15.28
N LYS A 320 -10.03 -21.54 16.24
CA LYS A 320 -10.33 -20.11 16.30
C LYS A 320 -9.11 -19.20 16.52
N GLN A 321 -7.96 -19.76 16.88
CA GLN A 321 -6.75 -19.01 17.22
C GLN A 321 -5.75 -18.93 16.07
N VAL A 322 -5.87 -19.79 15.05
CA VAL A 322 -4.90 -19.92 13.98
C VAL A 322 -5.59 -19.73 12.63
N ILE A 323 -5.07 -18.82 11.84
CA ILE A 323 -5.43 -18.63 10.44
C ILE A 323 -4.15 -18.79 9.64
N TRP A 324 -4.15 -19.70 8.69
CA TRP A 324 -3.04 -19.91 7.77
C TRP A 324 -3.51 -19.69 6.35
N THR A 325 -2.89 -18.76 5.66
CA THR A 325 -3.13 -18.42 4.25
C THR A 325 -1.93 -18.84 3.43
N THR A 326 -2.17 -19.39 2.26
CA THR A 326 -1.15 -19.69 1.26
C THR A 326 -1.70 -19.35 -0.11
N ASN A 327 -0.89 -18.67 -0.91
CA ASN A 327 -1.21 -18.20 -2.23
C ASN A 327 -0.08 -18.58 -3.22
N TYR A 328 -0.47 -18.91 -4.43
CA TYR A 328 0.43 -19.04 -5.56
C TYR A 328 -0.12 -18.23 -6.73
N TYR A 329 0.63 -17.21 -7.11
CA TYR A 329 0.33 -16.35 -8.24
C TYR A 329 1.22 -16.70 -9.42
N PHE A 330 0.64 -16.73 -10.62
CA PHE A 330 1.31 -17.01 -11.86
C PHE A 330 0.91 -15.98 -12.92
N GLY A 331 1.89 -15.30 -13.51
CA GLY A 331 1.61 -14.19 -14.40
C GLY A 331 2.65 -13.94 -15.48
N GLN A 332 2.41 -12.88 -16.23
CA GLN A 332 3.29 -12.33 -17.25
C GLN A 332 3.18 -10.80 -17.23
N GLU A 333 4.21 -10.15 -16.67
CA GLU A 333 4.19 -8.69 -16.44
C GLU A 333 4.90 -7.89 -17.54
N ASN A 334 5.65 -8.55 -18.44
CA ASN A 334 6.32 -7.83 -19.51
C ASN A 334 5.30 -7.25 -20.50
N PRO A 335 5.38 -5.95 -20.83
CA PRO A 335 4.41 -5.30 -21.71
C PRO A 335 4.55 -5.77 -23.16
N ASP A 336 3.45 -5.70 -23.90
CA ASP A 336 3.44 -5.94 -25.35
C ASP A 336 4.14 -4.81 -26.14
N ALA A 337 4.36 -3.65 -25.51
CA ALA A 337 5.05 -2.51 -26.11
C ALA A 337 6.30 -2.15 -25.29
N VAL A 338 7.43 -1.98 -25.95
CA VAL A 338 8.74 -1.70 -25.32
C VAL A 338 9.25 -0.27 -25.51
N SER A 339 8.64 0.54 -26.36
CA SER A 339 9.08 1.90 -26.62
C SER A 339 7.91 2.85 -26.84
N THR A 340 7.99 4.02 -26.21
CA THR A 340 7.06 5.11 -26.46
C THR A 340 7.51 6.03 -27.60
N THR A 341 8.77 5.96 -27.99
CA THR A 341 9.38 6.83 -29.01
C THR A 341 9.01 6.46 -30.45
N ASP A 342 8.72 5.17 -30.69
CA ASP A 342 8.43 4.65 -32.02
C ASP A 342 6.92 4.51 -32.31
N CYS A 343 6.09 4.96 -31.40
CA CYS A 343 4.66 4.83 -31.56
C CYS A 343 4.05 6.08 -32.20
N PRO A 344 3.27 5.93 -33.28
CA PRO A 344 2.46 7.04 -33.76
C PRO A 344 1.43 7.42 -32.70
N PRO A 345 1.16 8.73 -32.52
CA PRO A 345 0.10 9.17 -31.61
C PRO A 345 -1.23 8.54 -32.02
N VAL A 346 -1.86 7.80 -31.13
CA VAL A 346 -3.19 7.24 -31.37
C VAL A 346 -4.19 8.37 -31.11
N PRO A 347 -4.94 8.85 -32.12
CA PRO A 347 -5.82 10.03 -31.98
C PRO A 347 -6.91 9.87 -30.93
N VAL A 348 -7.28 8.63 -30.61
CA VAL A 348 -8.41 8.32 -29.74
C VAL A 348 -7.99 8.18 -28.26
N GLN A 349 -6.71 8.00 -27.97
CA GLN A 349 -6.20 7.83 -26.60
C GLN A 349 -4.82 8.49 -26.45
N PRO A 350 -4.76 9.80 -26.18
CA PRO A 350 -3.51 10.51 -25.93
C PRO A 350 -2.73 9.86 -24.78
N GLY A 351 -1.45 9.57 -24.99
CA GLY A 351 -0.59 8.97 -23.98
C GLY A 351 -0.51 7.44 -24.01
N LEU A 352 -1.32 6.77 -24.83
CA LEU A 352 -1.16 5.34 -25.10
C LEU A 352 -0.30 5.16 -26.35
N CYS A 353 0.79 4.47 -26.16
CA CYS A 353 1.70 4.12 -27.23
C CYS A 353 1.95 2.62 -27.19
N PHE A 354 1.53 1.94 -28.27
CA PHE A 354 1.74 0.52 -28.45
C PHE A 354 2.64 0.31 -29.66
N ALA A 355 3.92 0.05 -29.42
CA ALA A 355 4.78 -0.55 -30.45
C ALA A 355 4.74 -2.06 -30.24
N PRO A 356 4.10 -2.84 -31.11
CA PRO A 356 4.08 -4.29 -30.96
C PRO A 356 5.50 -4.82 -31.07
N VAL A 357 5.91 -5.58 -30.05
CA VAL A 357 7.18 -6.31 -30.05
C VAL A 357 6.93 -7.71 -30.52
N THR A 358 7.65 -8.12 -31.56
CA THR A 358 7.55 -9.49 -32.08
C THR A 358 8.93 -10.12 -32.08
N PRO A 359 9.13 -11.25 -31.38
CA PRO A 359 8.16 -11.92 -30.49
C PRO A 359 7.97 -11.17 -29.17
N THR A 360 6.74 -11.18 -28.67
CA THR A 360 6.40 -10.63 -27.34
C THR A 360 7.26 -11.32 -26.28
N PRO A 361 7.82 -10.57 -25.31
CA PRO A 361 8.54 -11.17 -24.19
C PRO A 361 7.65 -12.14 -23.43
N GLN A 362 8.18 -13.31 -23.11
CA GLN A 362 7.44 -14.36 -22.40
C GLN A 362 8.05 -14.66 -21.01
N GLY A 363 8.53 -13.63 -20.35
CA GLY A 363 9.00 -13.77 -18.98
C GLY A 363 7.82 -14.05 -18.06
N LYS A 364 7.89 -15.12 -17.28
CA LYS A 364 6.84 -15.47 -16.32
C LYS A 364 7.20 -14.95 -14.93
N LEU A 365 6.16 -14.45 -14.24
CA LEU A 365 6.17 -14.11 -12.84
C LEU A 365 5.56 -15.26 -12.05
N HIS A 366 6.23 -15.63 -10.96
CA HIS A 366 5.70 -16.56 -9.96
C HIS A 366 5.85 -15.93 -8.57
N ILE A 367 4.78 -15.91 -7.79
CA ILE A 367 4.79 -15.48 -6.39
C ILE A 367 4.27 -16.62 -5.54
N PHE A 368 5.08 -17.05 -4.58
CA PHE A 368 4.67 -17.91 -3.48
C PHE A 368 4.62 -17.07 -2.22
N ASP A 369 3.44 -16.97 -1.64
CA ASP A 369 3.15 -16.22 -0.44
C ASP A 369 2.48 -17.11 0.58
N THR A 370 2.94 -17.09 1.82
CA THR A 370 2.31 -17.81 2.92
C THR A 370 2.47 -17.07 4.23
N TYR A 371 1.39 -16.97 4.99
CA TYR A 371 1.45 -16.40 6.32
C TYR A 371 0.50 -17.10 7.31
N VAL A 372 0.95 -17.12 8.55
CA VAL A 372 0.20 -17.71 9.67
C VAL A 372 0.01 -16.66 10.75
N ASN A 373 -1.24 -16.34 11.05
CA ASN A 373 -1.62 -15.54 12.20
C ASN A 373 -2.06 -16.45 13.34
N TRP A 374 -1.47 -16.28 14.52
CA TRP A 374 -1.76 -17.06 15.71
C TRP A 374 -2.03 -16.19 16.92
N GLN A 375 -3.29 -16.08 17.31
CA GLN A 375 -3.69 -15.50 18.59
C GLN A 375 -3.45 -16.50 19.72
N ALA A 376 -2.21 -16.56 20.23
CA ALA A 376 -1.80 -17.55 21.22
C ALA A 376 -2.55 -17.44 22.54
N THR A 377 -2.86 -16.19 22.95
CA THR A 377 -3.69 -15.86 24.10
C THR A 377 -4.52 -14.61 23.78
N PRO A 378 -5.47 -14.17 24.61
CA PRO A 378 -6.15 -12.90 24.42
C PRO A 378 -5.24 -11.66 24.39
N LYS A 379 -3.98 -11.82 24.85
CA LYS A 379 -2.99 -10.73 24.90
C LYS A 379 -1.85 -10.86 23.91
N TRP A 380 -1.58 -12.06 23.41
CA TRP A 380 -0.45 -12.32 22.52
C TRP A 380 -0.92 -12.78 21.16
N THR A 381 -0.53 -12.02 20.13
CA THR A 381 -0.68 -12.40 18.73
C THR A 381 0.70 -12.50 18.08
N PHE A 382 0.88 -13.53 17.27
CA PHE A 382 2.09 -13.76 16.48
C PHE A 382 1.70 -13.94 15.03
N THR A 383 2.50 -13.40 14.12
CA THR A 383 2.37 -13.67 12.69
C THR A 383 3.73 -14.02 12.13
N LEU A 384 3.76 -14.99 11.23
CA LEU A 384 4.93 -15.32 10.42
C LEU A 384 4.50 -15.26 8.96
N GLU A 385 5.32 -14.66 8.15
CA GLU A 385 5.16 -14.50 6.70
C GLU A 385 6.42 -15.01 6.00
N GLY A 386 6.26 -15.65 4.85
CA GLY A 386 7.35 -16.11 4.02
C GLY A 386 6.99 -16.03 2.56
N ASP A 387 7.87 -15.43 1.76
CA ASP A 387 7.65 -15.10 0.38
C ASP A 387 8.79 -15.53 -0.52
N TYR A 388 8.45 -15.93 -1.73
CA TYR A 388 9.38 -16.17 -2.81
C TYR A 388 8.79 -15.68 -4.12
N VAL A 389 9.48 -14.73 -4.76
CA VAL A 389 9.09 -14.15 -6.03
C VAL A 389 10.19 -14.38 -7.05
N VAL A 390 9.82 -14.84 -8.22
CA VAL A 390 10.76 -14.99 -9.35
C VAL A 390 10.10 -14.50 -10.62
N GLU A 391 10.83 -13.66 -11.36
CA GLU A 391 10.39 -13.15 -12.64
C GLU A 391 11.53 -13.14 -13.65
N ARG A 392 11.23 -13.51 -14.88
CA ARG A 392 12.11 -13.29 -16.01
C ARG A 392 11.76 -11.94 -16.64
N MET A 393 12.54 -10.93 -16.28
CA MET A 393 12.35 -9.56 -16.75
C MET A 393 12.76 -9.40 -18.22
N TRP A 394 12.29 -8.32 -18.85
CA TRP A 394 12.69 -7.96 -20.20
C TRP A 394 14.18 -7.61 -20.28
N ALA A 395 14.90 -8.21 -21.24
CA ALA A 395 16.28 -7.82 -21.50
C ALA A 395 16.32 -6.59 -22.43
N THR A 396 17.04 -5.56 -22.01
CA THR A 396 17.27 -4.34 -22.79
C THR A 396 18.02 -4.56 -24.10
N SER A 397 18.58 -5.75 -24.33
CA SER A 397 19.42 -6.10 -25.47
C SER A 397 18.66 -6.55 -26.74
N GLY A 398 17.35 -6.30 -26.82
CA GLY A 398 16.58 -6.48 -28.04
C GLY A 398 15.32 -7.34 -27.91
N PRO A 399 14.40 -7.23 -28.87
CA PRO A 399 13.14 -7.95 -28.89
C PRO A 399 13.32 -9.46 -28.80
N GLY A 400 12.47 -10.14 -28.02
CA GLY A 400 12.47 -11.60 -27.92
C GLY A 400 13.56 -12.22 -27.06
N ARG A 401 14.39 -11.40 -26.41
CA ARG A 401 15.39 -11.89 -25.44
C ARG A 401 14.91 -11.64 -24.03
N ASN A 402 14.70 -12.72 -23.29
CA ASN A 402 14.44 -12.64 -21.86
C ASN A 402 15.75 -12.53 -21.09
N SER A 403 15.78 -11.72 -20.04
CA SER A 403 16.90 -11.69 -19.09
C SER A 403 17.01 -13.01 -18.30
N ALA A 404 18.09 -13.16 -17.55
CA ALA A 404 18.12 -14.16 -16.49
C ALA A 404 16.99 -13.86 -15.47
N PRO A 405 16.38 -14.89 -14.85
CA PRO A 405 15.37 -14.65 -13.82
C PRO A 405 15.94 -13.84 -12.65
N ALA A 406 15.23 -12.79 -12.28
CA ALA A 406 15.40 -12.12 -11.01
C ALA A 406 14.57 -12.84 -9.94
N HIS A 407 15.03 -12.87 -8.69
CA HIS A 407 14.29 -13.49 -7.60
C HIS A 407 14.53 -12.77 -6.29
N THR A 408 13.45 -12.66 -5.52
CA THR A 408 13.42 -12.05 -4.20
C THR A 408 12.78 -13.05 -3.24
N TRP A 409 13.37 -13.23 -2.08
CA TRP A 409 12.87 -14.17 -1.08
C TRP A 409 13.15 -13.70 0.33
N GLY A 410 12.32 -14.16 1.26
CA GLY A 410 12.48 -13.86 2.67
C GLY A 410 11.19 -14.01 3.44
N GLY A 411 10.91 -13.06 4.31
CA GLY A 411 9.70 -13.05 5.13
C GLY A 411 9.79 -12.09 6.29
N ALA A 412 8.69 -12.03 7.03
CA ALA A 412 8.52 -11.16 8.18
C ALA A 412 7.98 -11.91 9.40
N GLY A 413 8.35 -11.45 10.58
CA GLY A 413 7.81 -11.92 11.84
C GLY A 413 7.23 -10.76 12.64
N TYR A 414 6.02 -10.95 13.15
CA TYR A 414 5.26 -9.95 13.90
C TYR A 414 4.89 -10.50 15.27
N ILE A 415 4.90 -9.64 16.26
CA ILE A 415 4.46 -9.92 17.62
C ILE A 415 3.66 -8.74 18.15
N GLU A 416 2.52 -9.02 18.77
CA GLU A 416 1.72 -8.00 19.46
C GLU A 416 1.43 -8.45 20.89
N TYR A 417 1.61 -7.53 21.83
CA TYR A 417 1.19 -7.70 23.22
C TYR A 417 0.19 -6.64 23.65
N GLN A 418 -1.00 -7.08 23.98
CA GLN A 418 -2.09 -6.24 24.45
C GLN A 418 -1.95 -5.97 25.95
N PHE A 419 -1.60 -4.74 26.32
CA PHE A 419 -1.53 -4.33 27.73
C PHE A 419 -2.90 -4.15 28.35
N SER A 420 -3.78 -3.46 27.60
CA SER A 420 -5.14 -3.11 28.00
C SER A 420 -6.04 -3.06 26.76
N PRO A 421 -7.38 -2.96 26.89
CA PRO A 421 -8.25 -2.75 25.74
C PRO A 421 -7.90 -1.52 24.89
N LYS A 422 -7.13 -0.57 25.45
CA LYS A 422 -6.76 0.69 24.80
C LYS A 422 -5.32 0.72 24.30
N SER A 423 -4.46 -0.22 24.68
CA SER A 423 -3.04 -0.09 24.33
C SER A 423 -2.36 -1.42 24.08
N TYR A 424 -1.48 -1.44 23.07
CA TYR A 424 -0.64 -2.57 22.75
C TYR A 424 0.76 -2.13 22.30
N LEU A 425 1.71 -3.05 22.39
CA LEU A 425 3.04 -2.95 21.80
C LEU A 425 3.14 -3.98 20.71
N ALA A 426 3.59 -3.55 19.54
CA ALA A 426 3.88 -4.43 18.42
C ALA A 426 5.36 -4.37 18.06
N GLY A 427 5.90 -5.51 17.64
CA GLY A 427 7.22 -5.63 17.07
C GLY A 427 7.14 -6.30 15.70
N ARG A 428 7.99 -5.86 14.77
CA ARG A 428 8.18 -6.49 13.47
C ARG A 428 9.67 -6.63 13.21
N THR A 429 10.06 -7.71 12.56
CA THR A 429 11.36 -7.88 11.94
C THR A 429 11.19 -8.60 10.62
N GLU A 430 11.99 -8.20 9.64
CA GLU A 430 11.93 -8.85 8.32
C GLU A 430 13.30 -8.99 7.68
N TYR A 431 13.33 -9.88 6.71
CA TYR A 431 14.44 -10.11 5.82
C TYR A 431 13.92 -10.20 4.38
N LEU A 432 14.58 -9.45 3.50
CA LEU A 432 14.31 -9.49 2.06
C LEU A 432 15.66 -9.59 1.33
N SER A 433 15.84 -10.68 0.58
CA SER A 433 16.99 -10.89 -0.30
C SER A 433 16.60 -10.61 -1.73
N ASP A 434 17.13 -9.54 -2.30
CA ASP A 434 16.86 -9.09 -3.66
C ASP A 434 18.02 -9.48 -4.58
N ASN A 435 17.78 -10.41 -5.50
CA ASN A 435 18.74 -10.83 -6.50
C ASN A 435 18.31 -10.34 -7.88
N GLY A 436 19.18 -9.56 -8.52
CA GLY A 436 18.91 -8.95 -9.81
C GLY A 436 18.26 -7.57 -9.71
N SER A 437 18.24 -6.99 -8.51
CA SER A 437 17.65 -5.67 -8.23
C SER A 437 16.17 -5.57 -8.61
N PHE A 438 15.43 -6.62 -8.36
CA PHE A 438 14.03 -6.70 -8.71
C PHE A 438 13.20 -5.72 -7.87
N PHE A 439 13.42 -5.71 -6.54
CA PHE A 439 12.78 -4.78 -5.64
C PHE A 439 13.36 -3.37 -5.74
N THR A 440 14.68 -3.26 -5.79
CA THR A 440 15.37 -1.96 -5.77
C THR A 440 15.48 -1.29 -7.14
N GLY A 441 14.83 -1.84 -8.18
CA GLY A 441 14.67 -1.17 -9.47
C GLY A 441 15.97 -0.98 -10.25
N GLY A 442 16.92 -1.89 -10.14
CA GLY A 442 18.15 -1.87 -10.91
C GLY A 442 19.33 -1.12 -10.29
N LEU A 443 19.20 -0.62 -9.04
CA LEU A 443 20.29 0.06 -8.33
C LEU A 443 21.53 -0.82 -8.15
N PHE A 444 21.35 -2.14 -7.96
CA PHE A 444 22.41 -3.11 -7.71
C PHE A 444 22.29 -4.37 -8.59
N SER A 445 22.06 -4.19 -9.88
CA SER A 445 21.72 -5.26 -10.83
C SER A 445 22.67 -6.47 -10.88
N ASN A 446 23.90 -6.34 -10.37
CA ASN A 446 24.90 -7.38 -10.40
C ASN A 446 25.27 -7.97 -9.02
N VAL A 447 24.57 -7.57 -7.97
CA VAL A 447 24.83 -8.04 -6.60
C VAL A 447 23.51 -8.34 -5.90
N THR A 448 23.52 -9.32 -5.01
CA THR A 448 22.39 -9.58 -4.13
C THR A 448 22.35 -8.52 -3.03
N GLU A 449 21.24 -7.83 -2.92
CA GLU A 449 20.96 -6.93 -1.83
C GLU A 449 20.18 -7.68 -0.73
N ALA A 450 20.58 -7.47 0.52
CA ALA A 450 19.88 -8.03 1.67
C ALA A 450 19.40 -6.90 2.57
N LEU A 451 18.10 -6.64 2.50
CA LEU A 451 17.40 -5.67 3.33
C LEU A 451 16.89 -6.34 4.60
N LYS A 452 17.01 -5.65 5.70
CA LYS A 452 16.54 -6.08 7.02
C LYS A 452 15.94 -4.91 7.76
N GLU A 453 14.98 -5.19 8.61
CA GLU A 453 14.46 -4.17 9.51
C GLU A 453 14.08 -4.74 10.88
N PHE A 454 13.99 -3.84 11.85
CA PHE A 454 13.40 -4.05 13.16
C PHE A 454 12.58 -2.84 13.53
N THR A 455 11.31 -3.07 13.84
CA THR A 455 10.34 -2.03 14.18
C THR A 455 9.66 -2.33 15.50
N VAL A 456 9.49 -1.30 16.33
CA VAL A 456 8.68 -1.36 17.55
C VAL A 456 7.68 -0.21 17.52
N THR A 457 6.41 -0.53 17.76
CA THR A 457 5.31 0.43 17.74
C THR A 457 4.48 0.32 19.02
N TYR A 458 4.33 1.41 19.74
CA TYR A 458 3.34 1.53 20.80
C TYR A 458 2.09 2.18 20.24
N THR A 459 0.95 1.53 20.42
CA THR A 459 -0.35 2.02 19.99
C THR A 459 -1.25 2.32 21.19
N TYR A 460 -1.92 3.49 21.14
CA TYR A 460 -2.89 3.91 22.14
C TYR A 460 -4.19 4.36 21.48
N ASN A 461 -5.28 3.66 21.76
CA ASN A 461 -6.64 4.04 21.37
C ASN A 461 -7.17 5.09 22.35
N VAL A 462 -7.09 6.36 21.96
CA VAL A 462 -7.51 7.50 22.79
C VAL A 462 -9.01 7.45 23.05
N ALA A 463 -9.77 7.22 21.99
CA ALA A 463 -11.21 7.06 21.95
C ALA A 463 -11.61 6.13 20.81
N ASP A 464 -12.90 5.78 20.75
CA ASP A 464 -13.44 5.09 19.58
C ASP A 464 -13.23 5.98 18.35
N GLY A 465 -12.54 5.44 17.35
CA GLY A 465 -12.22 6.18 16.12
C GLY A 465 -11.03 7.13 16.22
N LEU A 466 -10.20 7.07 17.27
CA LEU A 466 -8.96 7.84 17.38
C LEU A 466 -7.83 7.00 17.97
N GLN A 467 -6.78 6.80 17.19
CA GLN A 467 -5.60 6.01 17.53
C GLN A 467 -4.31 6.83 17.36
N LEU A 468 -3.41 6.72 18.32
CA LEU A 468 -2.05 7.23 18.27
C LEU A 468 -1.09 6.05 18.15
N LYS A 469 -0.12 6.13 17.23
CA LYS A 469 0.97 5.17 17.09
C LYS A 469 2.29 5.91 17.19
N THR A 470 3.15 5.46 18.11
CA THR A 470 4.52 5.94 18.22
C THR A 470 5.44 4.79 17.85
N GLU A 471 6.29 5.00 16.88
CA GLU A 471 7.10 3.94 16.28
C GLU A 471 8.57 4.33 16.20
N TYR A 472 9.44 3.37 16.46
CA TYR A 472 10.84 3.42 16.10
C TYR A 472 11.14 2.27 15.14
N ARG A 473 11.81 2.57 14.02
CA ARG A 473 12.23 1.59 13.03
C ARG A 473 13.71 1.78 12.70
N TYR A 474 14.44 0.67 12.60
CA TYR A 474 15.82 0.59 12.15
C TYR A 474 15.90 -0.35 10.95
N ASP A 475 16.39 0.18 9.83
CA ASP A 475 16.61 -0.55 8.59
C ASP A 475 18.12 -0.67 8.36
N TRP A 476 18.56 -1.83 7.81
CA TRP A 476 19.95 -1.99 7.39
C TRP A 476 20.08 -2.93 6.19
N SER A 477 21.10 -2.68 5.38
CA SER A 477 21.41 -3.42 4.16
C SER A 477 22.90 -3.79 4.10
N ASN A 478 23.22 -4.81 3.31
CA ASN A 478 24.60 -5.08 2.92
C ASN A 478 25.13 -4.10 1.87
N GLN A 479 24.25 -3.32 1.20
CA GLN A 479 24.57 -2.30 0.23
C GLN A 479 24.23 -0.90 0.77
N PRO A 480 24.94 0.17 0.34
CA PRO A 480 24.64 1.55 0.73
C PRO A 480 23.47 2.10 -0.09
N VAL A 481 22.24 1.95 0.43
CA VAL A 481 21.00 2.35 -0.25
C VAL A 481 20.31 3.54 0.40
N PHE A 482 20.57 3.82 1.66
CA PHE A 482 19.84 4.83 2.41
C PHE A 482 20.47 6.21 2.25
N LEU A 483 19.65 7.23 1.99
CA LEU A 483 20.09 8.60 1.84
C LEU A 483 20.69 9.16 3.14
N THR A 484 21.63 10.08 2.98
CA THR A 484 22.24 10.84 4.09
C THR A 484 22.04 12.35 3.89
N SER A 485 22.56 13.16 4.80
CA SER A 485 22.58 14.63 4.68
C SER A 485 23.49 15.14 3.56
N GLN A 486 24.33 14.28 2.98
CA GLN A 486 25.25 14.63 1.91
C GLN A 486 24.75 14.12 0.56
N LYS A 487 24.78 14.98 -0.46
CA LYS A 487 24.39 14.62 -1.83
C LYS A 487 25.28 13.48 -2.36
N ALA A 488 24.64 12.45 -2.91
CA ALA A 488 25.29 11.26 -3.48
C ALA A 488 26.12 10.43 -2.48
N VAL A 489 25.92 10.61 -1.17
CA VAL A 489 26.47 9.74 -0.13
C VAL A 489 25.35 8.93 0.47
N PHE A 490 25.52 7.61 0.44
CA PHE A 490 24.52 6.66 0.94
C PHE A 490 25.05 5.91 2.16
N SER A 491 24.17 5.60 3.10
CA SER A 491 24.42 4.74 4.25
C SER A 491 23.91 3.31 3.99
N LYS A 492 24.44 2.37 4.75
CA LYS A 492 23.92 1.00 4.81
C LYS A 492 22.76 0.84 5.80
N ASP A 493 22.44 1.88 6.52
CA ASP A 493 21.38 1.89 7.53
C ASP A 493 20.64 3.21 7.57
N GLN A 494 19.43 3.19 8.09
CA GLN A 494 18.66 4.35 8.51
C GLN A 494 17.84 4.00 9.75
N SER A 495 17.58 5.00 10.59
CA SER A 495 16.62 4.88 11.68
C SER A 495 15.62 6.01 11.65
N THR A 496 14.38 5.70 12.02
CA THR A 496 13.29 6.68 12.04
C THR A 496 12.50 6.60 13.34
N ALA A 497 12.04 7.77 13.80
CA ALA A 497 11.03 7.88 14.85
C ALA A 497 9.78 8.52 14.25
N THR A 498 8.63 7.87 14.39
CA THR A 498 7.38 8.29 13.77
C THR A 498 6.27 8.41 14.80
N LEU A 499 5.48 9.47 14.69
CA LEU A 499 4.22 9.66 15.39
C LEU A 499 3.10 9.70 14.36
N GLY A 500 2.24 8.68 14.37
CA GLY A 500 1.03 8.61 13.55
C GLY A 500 -0.22 8.92 14.36
N MET A 501 -1.16 9.62 13.76
CA MET A 501 -2.47 9.93 14.32
C MET A 501 -3.54 9.56 13.30
N ILE A 502 -4.44 8.65 13.68
CA ILE A 502 -5.41 8.04 12.80
C ILE A 502 -6.80 8.27 13.36
N TRP A 503 -7.66 8.92 12.58
CA TRP A 503 -9.08 9.11 12.89
C TRP A 503 -9.92 8.29 11.93
N TRP A 504 -10.96 7.65 12.46
CA TRP A 504 -11.95 7.01 11.60
C TRP A 504 -13.33 7.03 12.25
N PHE A 505 -14.34 7.00 11.41
CA PHE A 505 -15.72 6.82 11.84
C PHE A 505 -16.52 6.07 10.78
N GLY A 506 -17.64 5.49 11.15
CA GLY A 506 -18.53 4.75 10.29
C GLY A 506 -19.15 3.54 10.97
N ARG A 507 -19.98 2.81 10.23
CA ARG A 507 -20.68 1.65 10.78
C ARG A 507 -19.81 0.41 10.91
N LYS A 508 -18.82 0.25 10.02
CA LYS A 508 -17.92 -0.91 10.05
C LYS A 508 -16.85 -0.68 11.12
N GLN A 509 -17.04 -1.31 12.24
CA GLN A 509 -16.02 -1.43 13.27
C GLN A 509 -15.11 -2.62 12.93
N GLY A 510 -13.84 -2.59 13.34
CA GLY A 510 -12.86 -3.61 12.98
C GLY A 510 -12.21 -3.38 11.61
N ALA A 511 -11.60 -4.43 11.05
CA ALA A 511 -10.84 -4.34 9.79
C ALA A 511 -11.73 -4.00 8.58
N TRP A 512 -11.18 -3.19 7.68
CA TRP A 512 -11.89 -2.66 6.51
C TRP A 512 -11.59 -3.40 5.21
#